data_429068aeba4d2beffd6c4442e73b36fb
#
_entry.id   429068aeba4d2beffd6c4442e73b36fb
#
_cell.length_a   1.000
_cell.length_b   1.000
_cell.length_c   1.000
_cell.angle_alpha   90.00
_cell.angle_beta   90.00
_cell.angle_gamma   90.00
#
_symmetry.space_group_name_H-M   'P 1'
#
loop_
_entity.id
_entity.type
_entity.pdbx_description
1 polymer ?
#
loop_
_entity_poly.entity_id
_entity_poly.type
_entity_poly.pdbx_seq_one_letter_code
_entity_poly.pdbx_strand_id
1 'polypeptide(L)'
;MSANPRVIIVGAGLAGLACARHLSQAGLSFSLLEASDAVGGRVRTDRVDGFQLDRGFQVFLTGYPEAGRMLDYPALQLQPFYPGAMVRYAGGFHRISDPLRRPQDLLSTMMSPIGSFGDKLKVLRLRRD
;
A
#
# COMPACT_ATOMS: atom_id res chain seq x y z
N MET A 1 0.21 -16.74 38.35
CA MET A 1 -0.94 -17.45 37.78
C MET A 1 -1.19 -16.92 36.39
N SER A 2 -0.87 -17.69 35.35
CA SER A 2 -1.15 -17.32 33.97
C SER A 2 -2.67 -17.36 33.75
N ALA A 3 -3.30 -16.19 33.56
CA ALA A 3 -4.72 -16.16 33.25
C ALA A 3 -4.93 -16.87 31.91
N ASN A 4 -5.83 -17.84 31.89
CA ASN A 4 -6.18 -18.52 30.66
C ASN A 4 -6.66 -17.50 29.61
N PRO A 5 -6.10 -17.42 28.41
CA PRO A 5 -6.49 -16.39 27.46
C PRO A 5 -7.95 -16.55 27.06
N ARG A 6 -8.73 -15.46 27.13
CA ARG A 6 -10.14 -15.46 26.72
C ARG A 6 -10.35 -15.45 25.22
N VAL A 7 -9.32 -15.06 24.47
CA VAL A 7 -9.35 -14.92 23.00
C VAL A 7 -8.15 -15.63 22.41
N ILE A 8 -8.39 -16.41 21.37
CA ILE A 8 -7.33 -17.00 20.54
C ILE A 8 -7.44 -16.39 19.17
N ILE A 9 -6.33 -15.78 18.71
CA ILE A 9 -6.18 -15.24 17.36
C ILE A 9 -5.40 -16.25 16.54
N VAL A 10 -5.92 -16.66 15.40
CA VAL A 10 -5.26 -17.59 14.48
C VAL A 10 -4.75 -16.83 13.26
N GLY A 11 -3.42 -16.82 13.10
CA GLY A 11 -2.71 -16.12 12.04
C GLY A 11 -2.19 -14.75 12.48
N ALA A 12 -0.89 -14.52 12.30
CA ALA A 12 -0.20 -13.27 12.61
C ALA A 12 0.09 -12.42 11.36
N GLY A 13 -0.81 -12.42 10.38
CA GLY A 13 -0.84 -11.43 9.32
C GLY A 13 -1.38 -10.07 9.81
N LEU A 14 -1.55 -9.08 8.92
CA LEU A 14 -2.02 -7.73 9.29
C LEU A 14 -3.32 -7.74 10.11
N ALA A 15 -4.30 -8.57 9.73
CA ALA A 15 -5.58 -8.62 10.43
C ALA A 15 -5.44 -9.17 11.87
N GLY A 16 -4.67 -10.26 12.04
CA GLY A 16 -4.42 -10.83 13.37
C GLY A 16 -3.61 -9.89 14.27
N LEU A 17 -2.62 -9.23 13.73
CA LEU A 17 -1.83 -8.23 14.48
C LEU A 17 -2.67 -7.00 14.85
N ALA A 18 -3.54 -6.53 13.96
CA ALA A 18 -4.48 -5.45 14.27
C ALA A 18 -5.45 -5.85 15.40
N CYS A 19 -6.00 -7.07 15.34
CA CYS A 19 -6.84 -7.62 16.40
C CYS A 19 -6.09 -7.69 17.74
N ALA A 20 -4.87 -8.25 17.72
CA ALA A 20 -4.02 -8.33 18.91
C ALA A 20 -3.75 -6.97 19.54
N ARG A 21 -3.46 -5.95 18.72
CA ARG A 21 -3.25 -4.57 19.17
C ARG A 21 -4.50 -4.00 19.85
N HIS A 22 -5.68 -4.18 19.26
CA HIS A 22 -6.93 -3.71 19.87
C HIS A 22 -7.23 -4.40 21.18
N LEU A 23 -7.07 -5.73 21.26
CA LEU A 23 -7.26 -6.46 22.51
C LEU A 23 -6.28 -6.01 23.61
N SER A 24 -5.01 -5.81 23.23
CA SER A 24 -3.99 -5.31 24.14
C SER A 24 -4.35 -3.91 24.68
N GLN A 25 -4.80 -3.00 23.82
CA GLN A 25 -5.23 -1.66 24.21
C GLN A 25 -6.46 -1.68 25.13
N ALA A 26 -7.33 -2.68 24.96
CA ALA A 26 -8.49 -2.90 25.81
C ALA A 26 -8.17 -3.67 27.12
N GLY A 27 -6.91 -4.02 27.36
CA GLY A 27 -6.51 -4.78 28.55
C GLY A 27 -6.98 -6.23 28.56
N LEU A 28 -7.37 -6.78 27.39
CA LEU A 28 -7.87 -8.15 27.27
C LEU A 28 -6.73 -9.12 26.99
N SER A 29 -6.74 -10.26 27.69
CA SER A 29 -5.76 -11.33 27.47
C SER A 29 -6.09 -12.10 26.19
N PHE A 30 -5.08 -12.39 25.38
CA PHE A 30 -5.21 -13.19 24.17
C PHE A 30 -3.97 -14.05 23.94
N SER A 31 -4.12 -15.08 23.10
CA SER A 31 -3.02 -15.84 22.50
C SER A 31 -3.05 -15.66 21.00
N LEU A 32 -1.89 -15.38 20.39
CA LEU A 32 -1.74 -15.28 18.95
C LEU A 32 -0.97 -16.50 18.46
N LEU A 33 -1.60 -17.27 17.57
CA LEU A 33 -1.02 -18.48 16.97
C LEU A 33 -0.67 -18.20 15.51
N GLU A 34 0.57 -18.51 15.14
CA GLU A 34 1.07 -18.37 13.77
C GLU A 34 1.67 -19.70 13.32
N ALA A 35 1.33 -20.15 12.11
CA ALA A 35 1.79 -21.41 11.57
C ALA A 35 3.19 -21.32 10.94
N SER A 36 3.61 -20.12 10.52
CA SER A 36 4.92 -19.91 9.94
C SER A 36 5.97 -19.55 11.01
N ASP A 37 7.21 -19.39 10.56
CA ASP A 37 8.38 -19.08 11.40
C ASP A 37 8.42 -17.65 11.91
N ALA A 38 7.57 -16.75 11.35
CA ALA A 38 7.50 -15.35 11.77
C ALA A 38 6.16 -14.68 11.42
N VAL A 39 5.89 -13.56 12.08
CA VAL A 39 4.71 -12.71 11.85
C VAL A 39 4.80 -11.95 10.52
N GLY A 40 3.66 -11.38 10.07
CA GLY A 40 3.59 -10.51 8.90
C GLY A 40 2.80 -11.11 7.73
N GLY A 41 2.76 -12.42 7.60
CA GLY A 41 2.01 -13.09 6.53
C GLY A 41 2.44 -12.64 5.13
N ARG A 42 1.50 -12.13 4.33
CA ARG A 42 1.75 -11.67 2.95
C ARG A 42 2.54 -10.36 2.83
N VAL A 43 2.65 -9.57 3.89
CA VAL A 43 3.43 -8.33 3.89
C VAL A 43 4.85 -8.52 4.45
N ARG A 44 5.23 -9.77 4.72
CA ARG A 44 6.57 -10.09 5.18
C ARG A 44 7.59 -9.94 4.06
N THR A 45 8.74 -9.38 4.40
CA THR A 45 9.94 -9.28 3.55
C THR A 45 11.01 -10.21 4.09
N ASP A 46 11.54 -11.08 3.26
CA ASP A 46 12.69 -11.92 3.57
C ASP A 46 13.99 -11.22 3.13
N ARG A 47 15.05 -11.40 3.89
CA ARG A 47 16.39 -10.93 3.51
C ARG A 47 17.26 -12.11 3.16
N VAL A 48 17.67 -12.18 1.90
CA VAL A 48 18.49 -13.27 1.36
C VAL A 48 19.66 -12.66 0.58
N ASP A 49 20.87 -12.95 0.99
CA ASP A 49 22.12 -12.50 0.33
C ASP A 49 22.17 -10.97 0.09
N GLY A 50 21.63 -10.18 1.02
CA GLY A 50 21.58 -8.73 0.92
C GLY A 50 20.39 -8.17 0.14
N PHE A 51 19.59 -9.02 -0.49
CA PHE A 51 18.36 -8.64 -1.18
C PHE A 51 17.16 -8.63 -0.22
N GLN A 52 16.19 -7.76 -0.49
CA GLN A 52 14.90 -7.74 0.16
C GLN A 52 13.86 -8.35 -0.80
N LEU A 53 13.32 -9.49 -0.39
CA LEU A 53 12.36 -10.26 -1.18
C LEU A 53 10.99 -10.20 -0.49
N ASP A 54 10.09 -9.42 -1.05
CA ASP A 54 8.74 -9.31 -0.55
C ASP A 54 7.91 -10.54 -0.91
N ARG A 55 7.25 -11.16 0.08
CA ARG A 55 6.39 -12.34 -0.14
C ARG A 55 5.10 -12.02 -0.85
N GLY A 56 4.70 -10.77 -0.86
CA GLY A 56 3.48 -10.30 -1.49
C GLY A 56 3.62 -8.92 -2.09
N PHE A 57 2.51 -8.40 -2.58
CA PHE A 57 2.47 -7.10 -3.23
C PHE A 57 2.60 -5.98 -2.20
N GLN A 58 3.61 -5.13 -2.35
CA GLN A 58 4.01 -4.11 -1.36
C GLN A 58 3.60 -2.68 -1.76
N VAL A 59 2.52 -2.52 -2.51
CA VAL A 59 1.93 -1.19 -2.71
C VAL A 59 0.96 -0.87 -1.59
N PHE A 60 1.23 0.22 -0.89
CA PHE A 60 0.42 0.68 0.22
C PHE A 60 -0.34 1.96 -0.13
N LEU A 61 -1.66 1.94 0.06
CA LEU A 61 -2.52 3.09 -0.14
C LEU A 61 -2.72 3.83 1.18
N THR A 62 -2.07 4.98 1.33
CA THR A 62 -2.14 5.79 2.55
C THR A 62 -3.51 6.41 2.81
N GLY A 63 -4.42 6.36 1.84
CA GLY A 63 -5.79 6.87 1.95
C GLY A 63 -6.76 6.00 2.77
N TYR A 64 -6.35 4.80 3.22
CA TYR A 64 -7.19 3.98 4.09
C TYR A 64 -7.25 4.56 5.50
N PRO A 65 -8.44 4.97 6.01
CA PRO A 65 -8.56 5.61 7.32
C PRO A 65 -8.05 4.73 8.46
N GLU A 66 -8.36 3.44 8.44
CA GLU A 66 -7.93 2.49 9.47
C GLU A 66 -6.42 2.26 9.46
N ALA A 67 -5.79 2.31 8.29
CA ALA A 67 -4.34 2.22 8.22
C ALA A 67 -3.65 3.40 8.94
N GLY A 68 -4.17 4.62 8.76
CA GLY A 68 -3.67 5.81 9.47
C GLY A 68 -3.86 5.78 10.99
N ARG A 69 -4.85 5.01 11.48
CA ARG A 69 -5.06 4.80 12.93
C ARG A 69 -4.16 3.71 13.50
N MET A 70 -3.82 2.73 12.68
CA MET A 70 -3.13 1.52 13.12
C MET A 70 -1.62 1.57 12.91
N LEU A 71 -1.16 2.30 11.91
CA LEU A 71 0.24 2.28 11.48
C LEU A 71 0.90 3.64 11.73
N ASP A 72 2.14 3.59 12.15
CA ASP A 72 3.01 4.76 12.25
C ASP A 72 3.68 5.00 10.89
N TYR A 73 3.09 5.88 10.08
CA TYR A 73 3.60 6.19 8.74
C TYR A 73 5.03 6.73 8.72
N PRO A 74 5.43 7.63 9.64
CA PRO A 74 6.82 8.05 9.77
C PRO A 74 7.80 6.89 9.98
N ALA A 75 7.45 5.94 10.84
CA ALA A 75 8.30 4.78 11.13
C ALA A 75 8.41 3.81 9.94
N LEU A 76 7.42 3.79 9.04
CA LEU A 76 7.41 2.93 7.86
C LEU A 76 8.34 3.42 6.74
N GLN A 77 8.83 4.66 6.79
CA GLN A 77 9.71 5.27 5.77
C GLN A 77 9.17 5.06 4.34
N LEU A 78 7.86 5.29 4.17
CA LEU A 78 7.17 5.06 2.89
C LEU A 78 7.80 5.87 1.76
N GLN A 79 8.03 5.22 0.62
CA GLN A 79 8.52 5.86 -0.59
C GLN A 79 7.37 6.06 -1.57
N PRO A 80 7.05 7.31 -1.97
CA PRO A 80 5.96 7.55 -2.90
C PRO A 80 6.32 7.09 -4.31
N PHE A 81 5.38 6.44 -4.96
CA PHE A 81 5.49 6.15 -6.38
C PHE A 81 5.32 7.42 -7.21
N TYR A 82 5.92 7.41 -8.40
CA TYR A 82 5.67 8.42 -9.40
C TYR A 82 4.17 8.45 -9.76
N PRO A 83 3.49 9.62 -9.68
CA PRO A 83 2.06 9.71 -9.94
C PRO A 83 1.77 9.72 -11.44
N GLY A 84 1.96 8.60 -12.09
CA GLY A 84 1.80 8.43 -13.53
C GLY A 84 2.05 7.00 -13.97
N ALA A 85 2.05 6.81 -15.26
CA ALA A 85 2.32 5.51 -15.88
C ALA A 85 3.22 5.67 -17.11
N MET A 86 3.99 4.63 -17.37
CA MET A 86 4.68 4.44 -18.63
C MET A 86 3.85 3.50 -19.50
N VAL A 87 3.33 4.01 -20.60
CA VAL A 87 2.44 3.27 -21.50
C VAL A 87 3.16 2.97 -22.81
N ARG A 88 3.18 1.70 -23.22
CA ARG A 88 3.68 1.29 -24.54
C ARG A 88 2.57 1.50 -25.57
N TYR A 89 2.80 2.35 -26.56
CA TYR A 89 1.87 2.62 -27.64
C TYR A 89 2.62 2.89 -28.94
N ALA A 90 2.11 2.37 -30.07
CA ALA A 90 2.70 2.54 -31.42
C ALA A 90 4.22 2.27 -31.49
N GLY A 91 4.69 1.24 -30.78
CA GLY A 91 6.12 0.84 -30.77
C GLY A 91 7.03 1.64 -29.82
N GLY A 92 6.52 2.70 -29.18
CA GLY A 92 7.25 3.54 -28.22
C GLY A 92 6.70 3.49 -26.81
N PHE A 93 7.49 4.04 -25.85
CA PHE A 93 7.04 4.26 -24.49
C PHE A 93 6.69 5.72 -24.27
N HIS A 94 5.52 5.99 -23.73
CA HIS A 94 5.01 7.32 -23.46
C HIS A 94 4.68 7.46 -21.98
N ARG A 95 5.21 8.52 -21.37
CA ARG A 95 4.92 8.84 -19.98
C ARG A 95 3.64 9.65 -19.90
N ILE A 96 2.71 9.20 -19.05
CA ILE A 96 1.52 9.94 -18.67
C ILE A 96 1.59 10.18 -17.17
N SER A 97 1.37 11.39 -16.73
CA SER A 97 1.36 11.76 -15.32
C SER A 97 0.11 12.53 -14.95
N ASP A 98 -0.17 12.51 -13.64
CA ASP A 98 -1.22 13.34 -13.06
C ASP A 98 -0.78 14.81 -13.07
N PRO A 99 -1.40 15.68 -13.87
CA PRO A 99 -0.94 17.06 -14.03
C PRO A 99 -1.13 17.91 -12.77
N LEU A 100 -2.02 17.52 -11.85
CA LEU A 100 -2.21 18.23 -10.60
C LEU A 100 -1.14 17.90 -9.56
N ARG A 101 -0.60 16.69 -9.61
CA ARG A 101 0.51 16.25 -8.74
C ARG A 101 1.88 16.57 -9.35
N ARG A 102 1.96 16.69 -10.69
CA ARG A 102 3.19 16.99 -11.42
C ARG A 102 2.94 17.99 -12.55
N PRO A 103 2.80 19.28 -12.23
CA PRO A 103 2.54 20.33 -13.24
C PRO A 103 3.60 20.42 -14.34
N GLN A 104 4.86 20.08 -14.00
CA GLN A 104 5.96 20.06 -14.97
C GLN A 104 5.78 19.02 -16.08
N ASP A 105 5.00 17.98 -15.86
CA ASP A 105 4.74 16.92 -16.84
C ASP A 105 3.47 17.18 -17.66
N LEU A 106 2.78 18.31 -17.43
CA LEU A 106 1.54 18.65 -18.11
C LEU A 106 1.71 18.69 -19.63
N LEU A 107 2.73 19.39 -20.10
CA LEU A 107 2.96 19.56 -21.55
C LEU A 107 3.24 18.20 -22.21
N SER A 108 4.11 17.38 -21.64
CA SER A 108 4.42 16.04 -22.16
C SER A 108 3.22 15.10 -22.16
N THR A 109 2.37 15.17 -21.11
CA THR A 109 1.13 14.41 -21.03
C THR A 109 0.12 14.88 -22.08
N MET A 110 -0.02 16.18 -22.30
CA MET A 110 -0.92 16.74 -23.30
C MET A 110 -0.48 16.38 -24.73
N MET A 111 0.82 16.39 -25.02
CA MET A 111 1.39 16.04 -26.34
C MET A 111 1.51 14.52 -26.55
N SER A 112 1.28 13.71 -25.55
CA SER A 112 1.31 12.26 -25.67
C SER A 112 0.28 11.78 -26.71
N PRO A 113 0.61 10.80 -27.57
CA PRO A 113 -0.32 10.22 -28.54
C PRO A 113 -1.40 9.32 -27.89
N ILE A 114 -1.36 9.16 -26.58
CA ILE A 114 -2.29 8.30 -25.86
C ILE A 114 -3.56 9.08 -25.52
N GLY A 115 -4.66 8.63 -26.11
CA GLY A 115 -5.96 9.28 -25.99
C GLY A 115 -6.04 10.61 -26.75
N SER A 116 -7.24 10.99 -27.11
CA SER A 116 -7.52 12.30 -27.70
C SER A 116 -7.44 13.42 -26.66
N PHE A 117 -7.35 14.66 -27.09
CA PHE A 117 -7.44 15.81 -26.20
C PHE A 117 -8.73 15.83 -25.38
N GLY A 118 -9.86 15.42 -26.01
CA GLY A 118 -11.13 15.29 -25.31
C GLY A 118 -11.12 14.24 -24.22
N ASP A 119 -10.40 13.12 -24.41
CA ASP A 119 -10.30 12.07 -23.39
C ASP A 119 -9.46 12.53 -22.19
N LYS A 120 -8.40 13.28 -22.46
CA LYS A 120 -7.59 13.89 -21.40
C LYS A 120 -8.39 14.86 -20.53
N LEU A 121 -9.28 15.66 -21.15
CA LEU A 121 -10.21 16.54 -20.42
C LEU A 121 -11.25 15.75 -19.59
N LYS A 122 -11.74 14.61 -20.10
CA LYS A 122 -12.67 13.75 -19.35
C LYS A 122 -12.01 13.17 -18.08
N VAL A 123 -10.74 12.78 -18.15
CA VAL A 123 -9.99 12.31 -16.98
C VAL A 123 -9.90 13.38 -15.89
N LEU A 124 -9.73 14.65 -16.26
CA LEU A 124 -9.74 15.75 -15.29
C LEU A 124 -11.11 15.93 -14.60
N ARG A 125 -12.21 15.63 -15.32
CA ARG A 125 -13.56 15.67 -14.75
C ARG A 125 -13.80 14.52 -13.76
N LEU A 126 -13.35 13.30 -14.08
CA LEU A 126 -13.54 12.12 -13.25
C LEU A 126 -12.94 12.26 -11.84
N ARG A 127 -11.97 13.15 -11.67
CA ARG A 127 -11.31 13.38 -10.39
C ARG A 127 -12.06 14.38 -9.49
N ARG A 128 -13.10 15.00 -10.00
CA ARG A 128 -13.86 16.05 -9.30
C ARG A 128 -15.01 15.47 -8.45
N ASP A 129 -15.34 14.20 -8.67
CA ASP A 129 -16.32 13.39 -7.96
C ASP A 129 -15.61 12.46 -6.95
#